data_90e96664be3c19b5b355833bcbffd9e7
#
_entry.id   90e96664be3c19b5b355833bcbffd9e7
#
_cell.length_a   1.000
_cell.length_b   1.000
_cell.length_c   1.000
_cell.angle_alpha   90.00
_cell.angle_beta   90.00
_cell.angle_gamma   90.00
#
_symmetry.space_group_name_H-M   'P 1'
#
loop_
_entity.id
_entity.type
_entity.pdbx_description
1 polymer ?
#
loop_
_entity_poly.entity_id
_entity_poly.type
_entity_poly.pdbx_seq_one_letter_code
_entity_poly.pdbx_strand_id
1 'polypeptide(L)'
;MARQARKSKASVKSSTQKEIQEGLRQYESDRVQRQRASLTKESFQNIAVRLTEKQTELYKGVRNNTLTVVHGPAGTSKTFTSCYTALSLLADQKISKIIITKPIQESGEQIGLLPGTVDEKVDPYKQSYYTNFCKILDRATIDWLFSIEQIVFEPLAYMRGSTYDDCIMLLDECQNASIKQLMLWATRLGKDSKAVMMGDTSQYDVKKKDSGYVDFISMTKDMNDLFIFEFKNEDIVRNKFLIELTNRYDKYRSEHPTL
;
A
#
# COMPACT_ATOMS: atom_id res chain seq x y z
N MET A 1 5.99 14.63 53.91
CA MET A 1 6.09 14.96 52.49
C MET A 1 6.29 13.74 51.56
N ALA A 2 7.17 12.78 51.82
CA ALA A 2 7.40 11.61 50.94
C ALA A 2 6.21 10.66 50.76
N ARG A 3 5.28 10.56 51.75
CA ARG A 3 4.12 9.67 51.71
C ARG A 3 3.00 10.22 50.83
N GLN A 4 2.85 11.55 50.68
CA GLN A 4 1.90 12.23 49.80
C GLN A 4 2.36 12.14 48.33
N ALA A 5 3.66 12.29 48.06
CA ALA A 5 4.22 12.18 46.71
C ALA A 5 4.16 10.76 46.14
N ARG A 6 4.25 9.71 46.99
CA ARG A 6 4.01 8.31 46.57
C ARG A 6 2.54 8.02 46.24
N LYS A 7 1.58 8.60 46.99
CA LYS A 7 0.14 8.43 46.69
C LYS A 7 -0.26 9.12 45.37
N SER A 8 0.28 10.31 45.09
CA SER A 8 0.02 11.03 43.83
C SER A 8 0.58 10.28 42.60
N LYS A 9 1.79 9.73 42.67
CA LYS A 9 2.39 8.93 41.61
C LYS A 9 1.65 7.60 41.36
N ALA A 10 1.09 6.98 42.41
CA ALA A 10 0.30 5.74 42.25
C ALA A 10 -1.08 6.03 41.64
N SER A 11 -1.72 7.16 41.95
CA SER A 11 -3.01 7.55 41.36
C SER A 11 -2.88 7.95 39.89
N VAL A 12 -1.80 8.65 39.53
CA VAL A 12 -1.51 9.00 38.12
C VAL A 12 -1.21 7.76 37.28
N LYS A 13 -0.47 6.77 37.79
CA LYS A 13 -0.25 5.51 37.07
C LYS A 13 -1.55 4.71 36.90
N SER A 14 -2.45 4.75 37.87
CA SER A 14 -3.76 4.09 37.81
C SER A 14 -4.71 4.74 36.79
N SER A 15 -4.71 6.08 36.69
CA SER A 15 -5.51 6.79 35.66
C SER A 15 -5.00 6.51 34.25
N THR A 16 -3.70 6.58 34.04
CA THR A 16 -3.08 6.29 32.73
C THR A 16 -3.33 4.84 32.29
N GLN A 17 -3.28 3.86 33.22
CA GLN A 17 -3.61 2.46 32.89
C GLN A 17 -5.09 2.27 32.54
N LYS A 18 -6.00 3.00 33.21
CA LYS A 18 -7.44 2.96 32.87
C LYS A 18 -7.70 3.58 31.48
N GLU A 19 -7.11 4.70 31.18
CA GLU A 19 -7.22 5.36 29.86
C GLU A 19 -6.70 4.47 28.73
N ILE A 20 -5.57 3.78 28.95
CA ILE A 20 -5.04 2.80 27.97
C ILE A 20 -6.02 1.61 27.80
N GLN A 21 -6.59 1.09 28.90
CA GLN A 21 -7.55 -0.01 28.81
C GLN A 21 -8.86 0.40 28.15
N GLU A 22 -9.36 1.60 28.40
CA GLU A 22 -10.54 2.15 27.72
C GLU A 22 -10.26 2.36 26.23
N GLY A 23 -9.10 2.90 25.86
CA GLY A 23 -8.67 3.03 24.48
C GLY A 23 -8.58 1.70 23.75
N LEU A 24 -8.04 0.65 24.38
CA LEU A 24 -7.99 -0.69 23.82
C LEU A 24 -9.38 -1.31 23.63
N ARG A 25 -10.29 -1.13 24.60
CA ARG A 25 -11.68 -1.60 24.48
C ARG A 25 -12.43 -0.88 23.36
N GLN A 26 -12.23 0.42 23.24
CA GLN A 26 -12.80 1.20 22.15
C GLN A 26 -12.28 0.73 20.81
N TYR A 27 -10.97 0.54 20.69
CA TYR A 27 -10.34 0.00 19.47
C TYR A 27 -10.91 -1.38 19.09
N GLU A 28 -11.05 -2.31 20.05
CA GLU A 28 -11.64 -3.63 19.81
C GLU A 28 -13.12 -3.53 19.40
N SER A 29 -13.89 -2.64 20.03
CA SER A 29 -15.29 -2.39 19.67
C SER A 29 -15.41 -1.85 18.24
N ASP A 30 -14.61 -0.86 17.89
CA ASP A 30 -14.60 -0.26 16.56
C ASP A 30 -14.14 -1.27 15.49
N ARG A 31 -13.17 -2.12 15.81
CA ARG A 31 -12.75 -3.25 14.96
C ARG A 31 -13.91 -4.20 14.67
N VAL A 32 -14.64 -4.62 15.71
CA VAL A 32 -15.80 -5.51 15.58
C VAL A 32 -16.93 -4.87 14.76
N GLN A 33 -17.20 -3.57 14.95
CA GLN A 33 -18.19 -2.86 14.15
C GLN A 33 -17.78 -2.74 12.68
N ARG A 34 -16.53 -2.43 12.39
CA ARG A 34 -16.00 -2.37 11.01
C ARG A 34 -16.08 -3.74 10.33
N GLN A 35 -15.75 -4.83 11.03
CA GLN A 35 -15.87 -6.19 10.51
C GLN A 35 -17.31 -6.58 10.18
N ARG A 36 -18.32 -6.12 10.95
CA ARG A 36 -19.74 -6.38 10.69
C ARG A 36 -20.29 -5.67 9.46
N ALA A 37 -19.70 -4.53 9.12
CA ALA A 37 -20.05 -3.74 7.93
C ALA A 37 -19.10 -3.96 6.74
N SER A 38 -18.22 -4.98 6.81
CA SER A 38 -17.18 -5.23 5.82
C SER A 38 -17.69 -6.03 4.63
N LEU A 39 -16.90 -6.01 3.55
CA LEU A 39 -17.05 -6.90 2.40
C LEU A 39 -17.07 -8.36 2.89
N THR A 40 -18.04 -9.16 2.39
CA THR A 40 -18.16 -10.56 2.79
C THR A 40 -17.40 -11.48 1.81
N LYS A 41 -16.99 -12.64 2.33
CA LYS A 41 -16.36 -13.68 1.49
C LYS A 41 -17.26 -14.14 0.36
N GLU A 42 -18.56 -14.23 0.60
CA GLU A 42 -19.55 -14.62 -0.40
C GLU A 42 -19.65 -13.60 -1.52
N SER A 43 -19.68 -12.29 -1.19
CA SER A 43 -19.65 -11.21 -2.19
C SER A 43 -18.39 -11.27 -3.04
N PHE A 44 -17.25 -11.65 -2.43
CA PHE A 44 -15.98 -11.75 -3.14
C PHE A 44 -15.84 -13.04 -3.96
N GLN A 45 -16.44 -14.15 -3.56
CA GLN A 45 -16.41 -15.43 -4.31
C GLN A 45 -17.13 -15.40 -5.66
N ASN A 46 -18.10 -14.51 -5.82
CA ASN A 46 -18.87 -14.35 -7.06
C ASN A 46 -18.14 -13.54 -8.15
N ILE A 47 -16.88 -13.16 -7.91
CA ILE A 47 -16.09 -12.36 -8.83
C ILE A 47 -15.54 -13.24 -9.97
N ALA A 48 -15.81 -12.84 -11.22
CA ALA A 48 -15.31 -13.53 -12.42
C ALA A 48 -13.83 -13.29 -12.75
N VAL A 49 -13.03 -12.81 -11.79
CA VAL A 49 -11.60 -12.54 -11.99
C VAL A 49 -10.79 -13.83 -11.94
N ARG A 50 -10.06 -14.12 -13.01
CA ARG A 50 -9.09 -15.21 -13.07
C ARG A 50 -7.68 -14.61 -13.09
N LEU A 51 -6.90 -14.91 -12.06
CA LEU A 51 -5.50 -14.54 -12.00
C LEU A 51 -4.66 -15.49 -12.88
N THR A 52 -3.63 -14.96 -13.53
CA THR A 52 -2.59 -15.79 -14.17
C THR A 52 -1.77 -16.53 -13.11
N GLU A 53 -0.93 -17.48 -13.53
CA GLU A 53 -0.03 -18.18 -12.61
C GLU A 53 0.87 -17.22 -11.83
N LYS A 54 1.48 -16.25 -12.53
CA LYS A 54 2.34 -15.23 -11.92
C LYS A 54 1.57 -14.32 -10.95
N GLN A 55 0.36 -13.89 -11.30
CA GLN A 55 -0.49 -13.13 -10.40
C GLN A 55 -0.92 -13.96 -9.18
N THR A 56 -1.15 -15.28 -9.36
CA THR A 56 -1.49 -16.19 -8.26
C THR A 56 -0.29 -16.38 -7.32
N GLU A 57 0.92 -16.41 -7.83
CA GLU A 57 2.15 -16.45 -7.03
C GLU A 57 2.28 -15.20 -6.17
N LEU A 58 2.11 -14.00 -6.77
CA LEU A 58 2.10 -12.74 -6.04
C LEU A 58 0.99 -12.70 -4.99
N TYR A 59 -0.23 -13.10 -5.35
CA TYR A 59 -1.37 -13.19 -4.42
C TYR A 59 -1.02 -14.02 -3.17
N LYS A 60 -0.42 -15.20 -3.35
CA LYS A 60 0.02 -16.06 -2.25
C LYS A 60 1.15 -15.42 -1.44
N GLY A 61 2.11 -14.79 -2.11
CA GLY A 61 3.23 -14.11 -1.48
C GLY A 61 2.77 -13.00 -0.53
N VAL A 62 1.86 -12.12 -0.99
CA VAL A 62 1.29 -11.06 -0.17
C VAL A 62 0.52 -11.61 1.04
N ARG A 63 -0.24 -12.68 0.85
CA ARG A 63 -1.00 -13.29 1.95
C ARG A 63 -0.13 -13.92 3.03
N ASN A 64 1.02 -14.46 2.66
CA ASN A 64 1.88 -15.24 3.54
C ASN A 64 2.99 -14.42 4.21
N ASN A 65 3.27 -13.21 3.73
CA ASN A 65 4.36 -12.39 4.25
C ASN A 65 3.84 -11.06 4.81
N THR A 66 4.60 -10.46 5.69
CA THR A 66 4.33 -9.15 6.28
C THR A 66 4.62 -8.03 5.29
N LEU A 67 5.76 -8.08 4.62
CA LEU A 67 6.16 -7.13 3.58
C LEU A 67 6.34 -7.85 2.23
N THR A 68 5.74 -7.31 1.19
CA THR A 68 5.97 -7.76 -0.18
C THR A 68 6.51 -6.59 -1.02
N VAL A 69 7.59 -6.84 -1.74
CA VAL A 69 8.17 -5.90 -2.69
C VAL A 69 7.98 -6.46 -4.09
N VAL A 70 7.25 -5.74 -4.92
CA VAL A 70 6.88 -6.17 -6.28
C VAL A 70 7.49 -5.23 -7.29
N HIS A 71 8.31 -5.74 -8.18
CA HIS A 71 8.87 -4.94 -9.25
C HIS A 71 8.67 -5.57 -10.63
N GLY A 72 8.82 -4.77 -11.68
CA GLY A 72 8.67 -5.21 -13.07
C GLY A 72 8.04 -4.15 -13.95
N PRO A 73 7.97 -4.40 -15.27
CA PRO A 73 7.53 -3.43 -16.26
C PRO A 73 6.05 -3.05 -16.13
N ALA A 74 5.70 -1.92 -16.75
CA ALA A 74 4.31 -1.48 -16.84
C ALA A 74 3.46 -2.50 -17.62
N GLY A 75 2.20 -2.68 -17.20
CA GLY A 75 1.25 -3.59 -17.88
C GLY A 75 1.27 -5.04 -17.37
N THR A 76 2.09 -5.38 -16.37
CA THR A 76 2.13 -6.71 -15.74
C THR A 76 1.08 -6.89 -14.64
N SER A 77 0.26 -5.88 -14.38
CA SER A 77 -0.84 -5.90 -13.38
C SER A 77 -0.40 -5.94 -11.91
N LYS A 78 0.76 -5.35 -11.57
CA LYS A 78 1.21 -5.19 -10.18
C LYS A 78 0.11 -4.61 -9.29
N THR A 79 -0.37 -3.41 -9.64
CA THR A 79 -1.39 -2.67 -8.88
C THR A 79 -2.72 -3.44 -8.84
N PHE A 80 -3.17 -4.02 -9.97
CA PHE A 80 -4.41 -4.80 -10.02
C PHE A 80 -4.35 -6.01 -9.08
N THR A 81 -3.26 -6.81 -9.13
CA THR A 81 -3.10 -8.00 -8.30
C THR A 81 -3.02 -7.65 -6.81
N SER A 82 -2.35 -6.55 -6.49
CA SER A 82 -2.27 -6.04 -5.11
C SER A 82 -3.63 -5.57 -4.60
N CYS A 83 -4.41 -4.84 -5.42
CA CYS A 83 -5.80 -4.46 -5.11
C CYS A 83 -6.71 -5.67 -4.91
N TYR A 84 -6.59 -6.67 -5.79
CA TYR A 84 -7.34 -7.93 -5.67
C TYR A 84 -7.02 -8.65 -4.36
N THR A 85 -5.73 -8.74 -4.02
CA THR A 85 -5.29 -9.39 -2.78
C THR A 85 -5.77 -8.62 -1.55
N ALA A 86 -5.71 -7.29 -1.58
CA ALA A 86 -6.18 -6.45 -0.49
C ALA A 86 -7.69 -6.61 -0.25
N LEU A 87 -8.51 -6.58 -1.31
CA LEU A 87 -9.96 -6.85 -1.20
C LEU A 87 -10.25 -8.27 -0.71
N SER A 88 -9.48 -9.27 -1.16
CA SER A 88 -9.61 -10.65 -0.67
C SER A 88 -9.31 -10.77 0.83
N LEU A 89 -8.26 -10.09 1.32
CA LEU A 89 -7.92 -10.05 2.73
C LEU A 89 -9.00 -9.36 3.57
N LEU A 90 -9.59 -8.27 3.04
CA LEU A 90 -10.70 -7.56 3.67
C LEU A 90 -11.95 -8.45 3.74
N ALA A 91 -12.31 -9.15 2.65
CA ALA A 91 -13.42 -10.08 2.58
C ALA A 91 -13.24 -11.30 3.51
N ASP A 92 -12.01 -11.78 3.66
CA ASP A 92 -11.65 -12.85 4.60
C ASP A 92 -11.53 -12.36 6.05
N GLN A 93 -11.79 -11.08 6.33
CA GLN A 93 -11.67 -10.44 7.65
C GLN A 93 -10.28 -10.62 8.28
N LYS A 94 -9.24 -10.68 7.44
CA LYS A 94 -7.84 -10.75 7.87
C LYS A 94 -7.26 -9.38 8.16
N ILE A 95 -7.90 -8.34 7.65
CA ILE A 95 -7.61 -6.92 7.84
C ILE A 95 -8.93 -6.17 7.92
N SER A 96 -8.93 -4.99 8.52
CA SER A 96 -10.11 -4.09 8.58
C SER A 96 -10.03 -2.90 7.64
N LYS A 97 -8.85 -2.62 7.05
CA LYS A 97 -8.62 -1.41 6.25
C LYS A 97 -7.58 -1.62 5.15
N ILE A 98 -7.78 -0.97 4.02
CA ILE A 98 -6.82 -0.85 2.92
C ILE A 98 -6.34 0.60 2.86
N ILE A 99 -5.04 0.82 2.98
CA ILE A 99 -4.42 2.15 2.94
C ILE A 99 -3.57 2.25 1.69
N ILE A 100 -3.91 3.20 0.83
CA ILE A 100 -3.25 3.43 -0.44
C ILE A 100 -2.36 4.66 -0.32
N THR A 101 -1.11 4.51 -0.70
CA THR A 101 -0.13 5.60 -0.71
C THR A 101 0.55 5.64 -2.07
N LYS A 102 0.81 6.83 -2.56
CA LYS A 102 1.66 7.06 -3.73
C LYS A 102 2.65 8.16 -3.40
N PRO A 103 3.93 8.04 -3.78
CA PRO A 103 4.85 9.16 -3.73
C PRO A 103 4.31 10.23 -4.67
N ILE A 104 3.95 11.37 -4.12
CA ILE A 104 3.52 12.50 -4.93
C ILE A 104 4.79 13.22 -5.35
N GLN A 105 5.10 13.15 -6.62
CA GLN A 105 6.19 13.93 -7.20
C GLN A 105 5.66 15.27 -7.66
N GLU A 106 6.35 16.27 -7.21
CA GLU A 106 6.25 17.59 -7.79
C GLU A 106 7.02 17.56 -9.13
N SER A 107 6.31 17.35 -10.23
CA SER A 107 6.86 17.55 -11.56
C SER A 107 7.11 19.06 -11.78
N GLY A 108 8.12 19.60 -11.08
CA GLY A 108 8.53 21.00 -11.18
C GLY A 108 7.59 22.04 -10.53
N GLU A 109 6.38 21.65 -10.12
CA GLU A 109 5.41 22.49 -9.42
C GLU A 109 5.17 21.92 -8.03
N GLN A 110 5.43 22.75 -7.01
CA GLN A 110 5.13 22.35 -5.63
C GLN A 110 3.62 22.17 -5.47
N ILE A 111 3.18 21.01 -4.94
CA ILE A 111 1.76 20.71 -4.68
C ILE A 111 1.09 21.87 -3.90
N GLY A 112 1.87 22.59 -3.10
CA GLY A 112 1.44 23.82 -2.41
C GLY A 112 0.96 24.93 -3.34
N LEU A 113 1.42 24.96 -4.61
CA LEU A 113 1.07 26.01 -5.58
C LEU A 113 -0.13 25.65 -6.47
N LEU A 114 -0.57 24.40 -6.50
CA LEU A 114 -1.80 24.03 -7.22
C LEU A 114 -3.02 24.58 -6.49
N PRO A 115 -3.96 25.27 -7.18
CA PRO A 115 -5.21 25.70 -6.58
C PRO A 115 -6.08 24.48 -6.20
N GLY A 116 -6.76 24.53 -5.07
CA GLY A 116 -7.68 23.50 -4.61
C GLY A 116 -7.34 22.94 -3.22
N THR A 117 -8.28 22.18 -2.67
CA THR A 117 -8.12 21.45 -1.42
C THR A 117 -7.12 20.30 -1.58
N VAL A 118 -6.62 19.75 -0.47
CA VAL A 118 -5.72 18.59 -0.48
C VAL A 118 -6.38 17.41 -1.19
N ASP A 119 -7.67 17.20 -1.00
CA ASP A 119 -8.44 16.12 -1.62
C ASP A 119 -8.51 16.28 -3.14
N GLU A 120 -8.78 17.49 -3.65
CA GLU A 120 -8.81 17.78 -5.10
C GLU A 120 -7.44 17.55 -5.77
N LYS A 121 -6.35 17.83 -5.06
CA LYS A 121 -4.98 17.61 -5.56
C LYS A 121 -4.60 16.13 -5.62
N VAL A 122 -5.22 15.31 -4.78
CA VAL A 122 -4.94 13.87 -4.66
C VAL A 122 -5.86 13.03 -5.55
N ASP A 123 -7.00 13.58 -5.99
CA ASP A 123 -8.00 12.88 -6.81
C ASP A 123 -7.46 12.19 -8.07
N PRO A 124 -6.56 12.78 -8.89
CA PRO A 124 -5.98 12.10 -10.04
C PRO A 124 -5.23 10.81 -9.67
N TYR A 125 -4.60 10.79 -8.51
CA TYR A 125 -3.86 9.64 -8.00
C TYR A 125 -4.80 8.54 -7.47
N LYS A 126 -5.93 8.92 -6.85
CA LYS A 126 -7.00 8.00 -6.41
C LYS A 126 -7.63 7.27 -7.60
N GLN A 127 -7.81 7.97 -8.74
CA GLN A 127 -8.51 7.46 -9.91
C GLN A 127 -7.90 6.17 -10.47
N SER A 128 -6.57 6.02 -10.47
CA SER A 128 -5.91 4.82 -10.97
C SER A 128 -6.24 3.58 -10.12
N TYR A 129 -6.29 3.75 -8.81
CA TYR A 129 -6.69 2.69 -7.87
C TYR A 129 -8.18 2.39 -7.93
N TYR A 130 -9.00 3.44 -7.95
CA TYR A 130 -10.45 3.32 -8.09
C TYR A 130 -10.81 2.49 -9.33
N THR A 131 -10.17 2.79 -10.47
CA THR A 131 -10.35 2.02 -11.71
C THR A 131 -9.94 0.55 -11.55
N ASN A 132 -8.87 0.25 -10.82
CA ASN A 132 -8.46 -1.13 -10.57
C ASN A 132 -9.44 -1.86 -9.65
N PHE A 133 -9.94 -1.22 -8.59
CA PHE A 133 -10.97 -1.80 -7.72
C PHE A 133 -12.27 -2.07 -8.47
N CYS A 134 -12.72 -1.14 -9.34
CA CYS A 134 -13.93 -1.31 -10.16
C CYS A 134 -13.83 -2.41 -11.25
N LYS A 135 -12.63 -2.91 -11.54
CA LYS A 135 -12.45 -4.14 -12.35
C LYS A 135 -12.68 -5.41 -11.54
N ILE A 136 -12.67 -5.31 -10.22
CA ILE A 136 -12.77 -6.44 -9.30
C ILE A 136 -14.18 -6.51 -8.71
N LEU A 137 -14.71 -5.40 -8.22
CA LEU A 137 -16.03 -5.27 -7.64
C LEU A 137 -16.84 -4.21 -8.38
N ASP A 138 -18.16 -4.24 -8.22
CA ASP A 138 -19.02 -3.21 -8.77
C ASP A 138 -18.76 -1.84 -8.13
N ARG A 139 -19.12 -0.79 -8.88
CA ARG A 139 -18.87 0.59 -8.49
C ARG A 139 -19.53 0.97 -7.17
N ALA A 140 -20.78 0.54 -6.96
CA ALA A 140 -21.52 0.88 -5.74
C ALA A 140 -20.86 0.30 -4.48
N THR A 141 -20.35 -0.93 -4.58
CA THR A 141 -19.57 -1.58 -3.50
C THR A 141 -18.26 -0.82 -3.23
N ILE A 142 -17.55 -0.39 -4.27
CA ILE A 142 -16.30 0.37 -4.09
C ILE A 142 -16.58 1.74 -3.48
N ASP A 143 -17.58 2.48 -3.95
CA ASP A 143 -17.98 3.78 -3.39
C ASP A 143 -18.37 3.64 -1.92
N TRP A 144 -19.09 2.57 -1.57
CA TRP A 144 -19.43 2.27 -0.18
C TRP A 144 -18.19 1.98 0.68
N LEU A 145 -17.23 1.16 0.21
CA LEU A 145 -15.98 0.87 0.95
C LEU A 145 -15.16 2.14 1.22
N PHE A 146 -15.14 3.09 0.27
CA PHE A 146 -14.54 4.40 0.48
C PHE A 146 -15.32 5.23 1.50
N SER A 147 -16.67 5.22 1.43
CA SER A 147 -17.53 6.04 2.32
C SER A 147 -17.44 5.61 3.78
N ILE A 148 -17.21 4.33 4.06
CA ILE A 148 -17.00 3.80 5.41
C ILE A 148 -15.54 3.72 5.83
N GLU A 149 -14.64 4.31 5.03
CA GLU A 149 -13.19 4.38 5.26
C GLU A 149 -12.50 3.00 5.39
N GLN A 150 -13.05 1.96 4.79
CA GLN A 150 -12.35 0.68 4.65
C GLN A 150 -11.31 0.71 3.52
N ILE A 151 -11.45 1.63 2.57
CA ILE A 151 -10.41 1.99 1.62
C ILE A 151 -10.13 3.48 1.81
N VAL A 152 -8.89 3.83 2.08
CA VAL A 152 -8.45 5.23 2.22
C VAL A 152 -7.23 5.49 1.36
N PHE A 153 -7.13 6.70 0.86
CA PHE A 153 -5.92 7.21 0.23
C PHE A 153 -5.22 8.16 1.21
N GLU A 154 -4.00 7.79 1.61
CA GLU A 154 -3.22 8.53 2.59
C GLU A 154 -1.93 9.05 1.92
N PRO A 155 -1.79 10.36 1.68
CA PRO A 155 -0.55 10.92 1.16
C PRO A 155 0.62 10.65 2.09
N LEU A 156 1.77 10.27 1.52
CA LEU A 156 2.97 9.92 2.28
C LEU A 156 3.39 11.00 3.31
N ALA A 157 3.19 12.27 2.97
CA ALA A 157 3.53 13.39 3.84
C ALA A 157 2.74 13.41 5.16
N TYR A 158 1.50 12.87 5.17
CA TYR A 158 0.62 12.86 6.35
C TYR A 158 0.77 11.61 7.23
N MET A 159 1.51 10.62 6.78
CA MET A 159 1.71 9.37 7.52
C MET A 159 2.69 9.51 8.69
N ARG A 160 3.41 10.65 8.79
CA ARG A 160 4.40 10.85 9.85
C ARG A 160 3.74 10.88 11.23
N GLY A 161 4.21 10.02 12.16
CA GLY A 161 3.68 9.91 13.52
C GLY A 161 2.50 8.96 13.67
N SER A 162 1.93 8.46 12.56
CA SER A 162 0.86 7.47 12.58
C SER A 162 1.41 6.05 12.66
N THR A 163 0.59 5.12 13.17
CA THR A 163 0.80 3.66 13.09
C THR A 163 -0.50 3.05 12.61
N TYR A 164 -0.41 2.13 11.67
CA TYR A 164 -1.57 1.51 11.03
C TYR A 164 -1.64 0.04 11.39
N ASP A 165 -2.56 -0.29 12.28
CA ASP A 165 -2.84 -1.65 12.73
C ASP A 165 -3.96 -2.28 11.90
N ASP A 166 -3.99 -3.62 11.83
CA ASP A 166 -5.07 -4.42 11.23
C ASP A 166 -5.41 -3.98 9.80
N CYS A 167 -4.40 -3.73 8.99
CA CYS A 167 -4.57 -3.18 7.64
C CYS A 167 -3.63 -3.81 6.62
N ILE A 168 -3.87 -3.50 5.34
CA ILE A 168 -2.88 -3.62 4.29
C ILE A 168 -2.52 -2.24 3.74
N MET A 169 -1.24 -1.95 3.71
CA MET A 169 -0.69 -0.72 3.15
C MET A 169 -0.17 -1.00 1.74
N LEU A 170 -0.64 -0.24 0.75
CA LEU A 170 -0.22 -0.33 -0.65
C LEU A 170 0.55 0.93 -1.02
N LEU A 171 1.82 0.80 -1.41
CA LEU A 171 2.64 1.89 -1.93
C LEU A 171 2.98 1.62 -3.39
N ASP A 172 2.49 2.46 -4.29
CA ASP A 172 2.74 2.36 -5.73
C ASP A 172 3.80 3.36 -6.20
N GLU A 173 4.41 3.09 -7.35
CA GLU A 173 5.46 3.91 -7.96
C GLU A 173 6.67 4.14 -7.02
N CYS A 174 7.06 3.08 -6.30
CA CYS A 174 8.15 3.15 -5.30
C CYS A 174 9.48 3.63 -5.86
N GLN A 175 9.74 3.44 -7.16
CA GLN A 175 10.95 3.94 -7.82
C GLN A 175 11.06 5.47 -7.77
N ASN A 176 9.94 6.15 -7.51
CA ASN A 176 9.88 7.60 -7.42
C ASN A 176 10.04 8.12 -5.98
N ALA A 177 10.30 7.24 -5.02
CA ALA A 177 10.52 7.58 -3.62
C ALA A 177 12.00 7.49 -3.23
N SER A 178 12.46 8.40 -2.41
CA SER A 178 13.76 8.30 -1.75
C SER A 178 13.77 7.23 -0.67
N ILE A 179 14.95 6.72 -0.31
CA ILE A 179 15.09 5.73 0.78
C ILE A 179 14.48 6.23 2.10
N LYS A 180 14.57 7.53 2.41
CA LYS A 180 13.97 8.13 3.60
C LYS A 180 12.44 8.06 3.57
N GLN A 181 11.83 8.25 2.39
CA GLN A 181 10.39 8.15 2.20
C GLN A 181 9.90 6.70 2.29
N LEU A 182 10.64 5.75 1.70
CA LEU A 182 10.33 4.32 1.80
C LEU A 182 10.42 3.85 3.25
N MET A 183 11.46 4.25 3.98
CA MET A 183 11.61 3.94 5.40
C MET A 183 10.53 4.62 6.26
N LEU A 184 10.19 5.88 5.96
CA LEU A 184 9.09 6.56 6.64
C LEU A 184 7.79 5.74 6.51
N TRP A 185 7.46 5.28 5.31
CA TRP A 185 6.25 4.51 5.04
C TRP A 185 6.31 3.12 5.69
N ALA A 186 7.38 2.37 5.49
CA ALA A 186 7.52 1.01 6.02
C ALA A 186 7.42 0.97 7.56
N THR A 187 7.94 1.99 8.24
CA THR A 187 7.87 2.10 9.71
C THR A 187 6.50 2.53 10.25
N ARG A 188 5.52 2.73 9.39
CA ARG A 188 4.10 2.96 9.80
C ARG A 188 3.34 1.66 10.02
N LEU A 189 3.89 0.55 9.56
CA LEU A 189 3.28 -0.77 9.69
C LEU A 189 3.10 -1.13 11.17
N GLY A 190 1.87 -1.34 11.56
CA GLY A 190 1.48 -1.70 12.92
C GLY A 190 1.19 -3.18 13.08
N LYS A 191 0.54 -3.52 14.17
CA LYS A 191 0.21 -4.90 14.53
C LYS A 191 -0.80 -5.50 13.54
N ASP A 192 -0.65 -6.80 13.23
CA ASP A 192 -1.55 -7.59 12.38
C ASP A 192 -1.76 -6.97 10.99
N SER A 193 -0.75 -6.24 10.50
CA SER A 193 -0.81 -5.51 9.23
C SER A 193 0.15 -6.09 8.20
N LYS A 194 -0.14 -5.77 6.94
CA LYS A 194 0.65 -6.15 5.77
C LYS A 194 1.04 -4.93 4.95
N ALA A 195 2.11 -5.06 4.19
CA ALA A 195 2.60 -4.00 3.33
C ALA A 195 2.98 -4.53 1.94
N VAL A 196 2.62 -3.78 0.89
CA VAL A 196 3.01 -4.08 -0.49
C VAL A 196 3.62 -2.83 -1.10
N MET A 197 4.89 -2.92 -1.49
CA MET A 197 5.59 -1.91 -2.28
C MET A 197 5.61 -2.34 -3.74
N MET A 198 5.16 -1.47 -4.64
CA MET A 198 5.12 -1.72 -6.09
C MET A 198 5.94 -0.68 -6.82
N GLY A 199 6.78 -1.12 -7.76
CA GLY A 199 7.61 -0.22 -8.54
C GLY A 199 8.10 -0.83 -9.84
N ASP A 200 8.73 0.00 -10.63
CA ASP A 200 9.42 -0.39 -11.86
C ASP A 200 10.87 0.12 -11.80
N THR A 201 11.82 -0.79 -11.69
CA THR A 201 13.24 -0.45 -11.59
C THR A 201 13.83 0.06 -12.92
N SER A 202 13.03 0.05 -14.00
CA SER A 202 13.42 0.56 -15.33
C SER A 202 12.87 1.94 -15.64
N GLN A 203 11.84 2.39 -14.92
CA GLN A 203 11.15 3.66 -15.15
C GLN A 203 11.28 4.56 -13.92
N TYR A 204 11.85 5.76 -14.12
CA TYR A 204 12.03 6.75 -13.05
C TYR A 204 11.54 8.11 -13.54
N ASP A 205 10.63 8.73 -12.79
CA ASP A 205 10.26 10.14 -12.95
C ASP A 205 11.24 11.06 -12.21
N VAL A 206 12.03 10.49 -11.27
CA VAL A 206 13.13 11.15 -10.56
C VAL A 206 14.47 10.80 -11.17
N LYS A 207 15.50 11.58 -10.87
CA LYS A 207 16.86 11.15 -11.20
C LYS A 207 17.14 9.82 -10.50
N LYS A 208 17.66 8.83 -11.22
CA LYS A 208 17.93 7.48 -10.71
C LYS A 208 18.69 7.47 -9.38
N LYS A 209 19.61 8.42 -9.19
CA LYS A 209 20.37 8.60 -7.93
C LYS A 209 19.52 9.03 -6.74
N ASP A 210 18.33 9.59 -6.98
CA ASP A 210 17.44 10.10 -5.94
C ASP A 210 16.38 9.04 -5.56
N SER A 211 16.26 7.95 -6.37
CA SER A 211 15.43 6.79 -6.05
C SER A 211 16.10 5.92 -4.99
N GLY A 212 15.35 5.60 -3.94
CA GLY A 212 15.80 4.67 -2.90
C GLY A 212 15.27 3.24 -3.05
N TYR A 213 14.57 2.93 -4.14
CA TYR A 213 13.87 1.66 -4.25
C TYR A 213 14.80 0.46 -4.36
N VAL A 214 15.85 0.55 -5.20
CA VAL A 214 16.86 -0.51 -5.34
C VAL A 214 17.66 -0.68 -4.05
N ASP A 215 17.99 0.43 -3.39
CA ASP A 215 18.70 0.41 -2.10
C ASP A 215 17.83 -0.25 -1.02
N PHE A 216 16.51 0.05 -1.00
CA PHE A 216 15.57 -0.58 -0.08
C PHE A 216 15.50 -2.10 -0.28
N ILE A 217 15.38 -2.57 -1.52
CA ILE A 217 15.40 -4.01 -1.87
C ILE A 217 16.72 -4.64 -1.40
N SER A 218 17.85 -4.02 -1.71
CA SER A 218 19.16 -4.54 -1.33
C SER A 218 19.36 -4.65 0.18
N MET A 219 18.88 -3.64 0.93
CA MET A 219 18.98 -3.58 2.40
C MET A 219 18.10 -4.65 3.08
N THR A 220 16.95 -4.97 2.47
CA THR A 220 15.93 -5.80 3.13
C THR A 220 15.88 -7.26 2.64
N LYS A 221 16.57 -7.62 1.56
CA LYS A 221 16.47 -8.91 0.87
C LYS A 221 16.61 -10.16 1.76
N ASP A 222 17.34 -10.04 2.87
CA ASP A 222 17.61 -11.16 3.79
C ASP A 222 16.70 -11.13 5.04
N MET A 223 15.65 -10.29 5.06
CA MET A 223 14.70 -10.22 6.16
C MET A 223 13.73 -11.39 6.15
N ASN A 224 13.36 -11.89 7.32
CA ASN A 224 12.24 -12.79 7.48
C ASN A 224 10.92 -12.07 7.19
N ASP A 225 9.88 -12.81 6.76
CA ASP A 225 8.57 -12.27 6.43
C ASP A 225 8.56 -11.21 5.31
N LEU A 226 9.61 -11.22 4.47
CA LEU A 226 9.71 -10.44 3.26
C LEU A 226 9.57 -11.35 2.04
N PHE A 227 8.75 -10.94 1.09
CA PHE A 227 8.64 -11.57 -0.22
C PHE A 227 8.99 -10.56 -1.32
N ILE A 228 10.06 -10.82 -2.07
CA ILE A 228 10.45 -10.02 -3.22
C ILE A 228 9.99 -10.76 -4.47
N PHE A 229 9.20 -10.09 -5.31
CA PHE A 229 8.58 -10.66 -6.48
C PHE A 229 8.86 -9.82 -7.73
N GLU A 230 9.27 -10.49 -8.81
CA GLU A 230 9.59 -9.86 -10.08
C GLU A 230 8.64 -10.33 -11.18
N PHE A 231 8.00 -9.36 -11.84
CA PHE A 231 7.38 -9.55 -13.15
C PHE A 231 8.37 -9.21 -14.26
N LYS A 232 8.33 -9.98 -15.34
CA LYS A 232 9.14 -9.78 -16.54
C LYS A 232 8.28 -9.25 -17.70
N ASN A 233 8.93 -8.90 -18.83
CA ASN A 233 8.24 -8.42 -20.03
C ASN A 233 7.24 -9.45 -20.58
N GLU A 234 7.52 -10.74 -20.45
CA GLU A 234 6.63 -11.84 -20.84
C GLU A 234 5.34 -11.90 -20.03
N ASP A 235 5.34 -11.34 -18.81
CA ASP A 235 4.18 -11.27 -17.92
C ASP A 235 3.24 -10.09 -18.22
N ILE A 236 3.52 -9.29 -19.25
CA ILE A 236 2.67 -8.18 -19.68
C ILE A 236 1.35 -8.74 -20.23
N VAL A 237 0.25 -8.42 -19.55
CA VAL A 237 -1.10 -8.90 -19.91
C VAL A 237 -1.97 -7.85 -20.61
N ARG A 238 -1.54 -6.58 -20.61
CA ARG A 238 -2.35 -5.46 -21.11
C ARG A 238 -2.55 -5.52 -22.62
N ASN A 239 -1.47 -5.72 -23.38
CA ASN A 239 -1.48 -5.82 -24.84
C ASN A 239 -0.19 -6.50 -25.32
N LYS A 240 -0.28 -7.47 -26.24
CA LYS A 240 0.88 -8.17 -26.82
C LYS A 240 1.88 -7.22 -27.49
N PHE A 241 1.40 -6.16 -28.11
CA PHE A 241 2.26 -5.14 -28.71
C PHE A 241 3.22 -4.50 -27.68
N LEU A 242 2.78 -4.33 -26.43
CA LEU A 242 3.61 -3.77 -25.37
C LEU A 242 4.81 -4.67 -25.03
N ILE A 243 4.67 -5.98 -25.14
CA ILE A 243 5.77 -6.93 -24.92
C ILE A 243 6.91 -6.64 -25.90
N GLU A 244 6.57 -6.53 -27.19
CA GLU A 244 7.57 -6.25 -28.23
C GLU A 244 8.17 -4.84 -28.06
N LEU A 245 7.34 -3.84 -27.80
CA LEU A 245 7.76 -2.47 -27.58
C LEU A 245 8.74 -2.36 -26.41
N THR A 246 8.40 -2.99 -25.25
CA THR A 246 9.23 -2.96 -24.05
C THR A 246 10.57 -3.67 -24.30
N ASN A 247 10.55 -4.84 -24.96
CA ASN A 247 11.78 -5.56 -25.30
C ASN A 247 12.70 -4.74 -26.21
N ARG A 248 12.13 -4.03 -27.19
CA ARG A 248 12.89 -3.12 -28.07
C ARG A 248 13.47 -1.94 -27.32
N TYR A 249 12.70 -1.38 -26.39
CA TYR A 249 13.13 -0.27 -25.54
C TYR A 249 14.26 -0.68 -24.61
N ASP A 250 14.18 -1.84 -23.97
CA ASP A 250 15.23 -2.36 -23.10
C ASP A 250 16.53 -2.60 -23.87
N LYS A 251 16.41 -3.16 -25.08
CA LYS A 251 17.58 -3.31 -25.99
C LYS A 251 18.18 -1.95 -26.34
N TYR A 252 17.36 -0.98 -26.75
CA TYR A 252 17.82 0.36 -27.09
C TYR A 252 18.54 1.03 -25.90
N ARG A 253 17.99 0.92 -24.68
CA ARG A 253 18.64 1.46 -23.47
C ARG A 253 19.97 0.79 -23.15
N SER A 254 20.09 -0.53 -23.37
CA SER A 254 21.35 -1.24 -23.14
C SER A 254 22.46 -0.78 -24.12
N GLU A 255 22.08 -0.38 -25.33
CA GLU A 255 22.96 0.14 -26.35
C GLU A 255 23.27 1.64 -26.14
N HIS A 256 22.46 2.38 -25.35
CA HIS A 256 22.57 3.81 -25.11
C HIS A 256 22.51 4.13 -23.59
N PRO A 257 23.53 3.74 -22.80
CA PRO A 257 23.47 3.82 -21.32
C PRO A 257 23.47 5.26 -20.75
N THR A 258 23.60 6.29 -21.59
CA THR A 258 23.56 7.70 -21.18
C THR A 258 22.18 8.34 -21.28
N LEU A 259 21.17 7.60 -21.72
CA LEU A 259 19.75 7.94 -21.64
C LEU A 259 19.18 7.43 -20.33
#